data_df48fb639848a866ed9eef6d871aa953
#
_entry.id   df48fb639848a866ed9eef6d871aa953
#
_cell.length_a   1.000
_cell.length_b   1.000
_cell.length_c   1.000
_cell.angle_alpha   90.00
_cell.angle_beta   90.00
_cell.angle_gamma   90.00
#
_symmetry.space_group_name_H-M   'P 1'
#
loop_
_entity.id
_entity.type
_entity.pdbx_description
1 polymer ?
#
loop_
_entity_poly.entity_id
_entity_poly.type
_entity_poly.pdbx_seq_one_letter_code
_entity_poly.pdbx_strand_id
1 'polypeptide(L)'
;MSGHYTGLLIGFGVASCLLCSWLALRIGALDEEGLPMHLFARLPGYLLWLFREIINSNIATGKIILSGSADPEMFSVDAHQTTAAGVANYANSITLTPGTVTVEIDESKAGPSRFLVHALHPQFGDDVRSGDMDRRNCALEGEATP
;
A
#
# COMPACT_ATOMS: atom_id res chain seq x y z
N MET A 1 20.00 -8.18 16.13
CA MET A 1 20.51 -7.03 16.93
C MET A 1 21.55 -7.56 17.90
N SER A 2 22.77 -7.03 17.87
CA SER A 2 23.92 -7.60 18.63
C SER A 2 23.89 -7.29 20.13
N GLY A 3 22.99 -6.46 20.64
CA GLY A 3 22.87 -6.11 22.05
C GLY A 3 24.06 -5.37 22.68
N HIS A 4 25.10 -5.07 21.92
CA HIS A 4 26.29 -4.37 22.41
C HIS A 4 26.21 -2.88 22.08
N TYR A 5 25.94 -2.06 23.09
CA TYR A 5 25.87 -0.60 22.98
C TYR A 5 27.16 0.04 23.55
N THR A 6 28.23 -0.01 22.76
CA THR A 6 29.44 0.76 23.08
C THR A 6 29.37 2.14 22.48
N GLY A 7 29.99 3.16 23.08
CA GLY A 7 30.00 4.53 22.54
C GLY A 7 30.53 4.62 21.12
N LEU A 8 31.49 3.77 20.77
CA LEU A 8 32.01 3.66 19.39
C LEU A 8 30.96 3.19 18.40
N LEU A 9 30.19 2.15 18.70
CA LEU A 9 29.14 1.62 17.82
C LEU A 9 27.98 2.60 17.66
N ILE A 10 27.60 3.30 18.73
CA ILE A 10 26.61 4.38 18.68
C ILE A 10 27.12 5.52 17.79
N GLY A 11 28.39 5.92 17.97
CA GLY A 11 29.01 6.94 17.13
C GLY A 11 29.03 6.59 15.64
N PHE A 12 29.39 5.35 15.29
CA PHE A 12 29.32 4.88 13.89
C PHE A 12 27.89 4.80 13.37
N GLY A 13 26.93 4.41 14.20
CA GLY A 13 25.51 4.41 13.82
C GLY A 13 25.02 5.81 13.49
N VAL A 14 25.28 6.78 14.33
CA VAL A 14 24.93 8.20 14.08
C VAL A 14 25.62 8.73 12.84
N ALA A 15 26.92 8.50 12.68
CA ALA A 15 27.67 8.95 11.51
C ALA A 15 27.13 8.31 10.22
N SER A 16 26.79 7.03 10.24
CA SER A 16 26.16 6.33 9.11
C SER A 16 24.80 6.93 8.75
N CYS A 17 23.94 7.16 9.73
CA CYS A 17 22.63 7.78 9.51
C CYS A 17 22.77 9.19 8.89
N LEU A 18 23.67 10.02 9.42
CA LEU A 18 23.92 11.36 8.89
C LEU A 18 24.45 11.32 7.46
N LEU A 19 25.39 10.40 7.18
CA LEU A 19 25.93 10.22 5.83
C LEU A 19 24.86 9.77 4.84
N CYS A 20 24.04 8.78 5.21
CA CYS A 20 22.95 8.31 4.36
C CYS A 20 21.91 9.40 4.11
N SER A 21 21.54 10.17 5.14
CA SER A 21 20.61 11.28 4.99
C SER A 21 21.18 12.39 4.08
N TRP A 22 22.47 12.71 4.24
CA TRP A 22 23.13 13.69 3.40
C TRP A 22 23.23 13.23 1.94
N LEU A 23 23.56 11.96 1.69
CA LEU A 23 23.57 11.39 0.35
C LEU A 23 22.18 11.39 -0.27
N ALA A 24 21.15 10.99 0.48
CA ALA A 24 19.77 10.98 0.01
C ALA A 24 19.30 12.38 -0.44
N LEU A 25 19.61 13.42 0.36
CA LEU A 25 19.37 14.82 -0.03
C LEU A 25 20.11 15.20 -1.31
N ARG A 26 21.37 14.75 -1.45
CA ARG A 26 22.21 15.13 -2.57
C ARG A 26 21.78 14.51 -3.90
N ILE A 27 21.23 13.30 -3.89
CA ILE A 27 20.72 12.59 -5.08
C ILE A 27 19.24 12.88 -5.37
N GLY A 28 18.60 13.77 -4.58
CA GLY A 28 17.17 14.10 -4.75
C GLY A 28 16.21 12.95 -4.41
N ALA A 29 16.66 11.97 -3.60
CA ALA A 29 15.79 10.86 -3.19
C ALA A 29 14.76 11.24 -2.12
N LEU A 30 14.82 12.46 -1.58
CA LEU A 30 13.88 13.03 -0.62
C LEU A 30 13.08 14.15 -1.30
N ASP A 31 12.51 13.86 -2.46
CA ASP A 31 11.50 14.72 -3.08
C ASP A 31 10.11 14.47 -2.44
N GLU A 32 9.14 15.27 -2.82
CA GLU A 32 7.77 15.16 -2.28
C GLU A 32 7.11 13.81 -2.63
N GLU A 33 7.57 13.14 -3.69
CA GLU A 33 7.10 11.81 -4.09
C GLU A 33 7.71 10.70 -3.21
N GLY A 34 8.97 10.86 -2.77
CA GLY A 34 9.66 9.87 -1.94
C GLY A 34 9.25 9.89 -0.46
N LEU A 35 8.83 11.03 0.07
CA LEU A 35 8.41 11.17 1.48
C LEU A 35 7.25 12.17 1.60
N PRO A 36 6.03 11.76 1.28
CA PRO A 36 4.85 12.62 1.31
C PRO A 36 4.46 12.97 2.75
N MET A 37 5.06 14.00 3.30
CA MET A 37 4.87 14.43 4.70
C MET A 37 3.41 14.77 5.04
N HIS A 38 2.63 15.20 4.04
CA HIS A 38 1.20 15.50 4.21
C HIS A 38 0.35 14.26 4.53
N LEU A 39 0.83 13.06 4.18
CA LEU A 39 0.12 11.80 4.48
C LEU A 39 0.23 11.40 5.96
N PHE A 40 1.27 11.84 6.67
CA PHE A 40 1.53 11.39 8.05
C PHE A 40 0.38 11.66 9.03
N ALA A 41 -0.35 12.77 8.84
CA ALA A 41 -1.47 13.09 9.72
C ALA A 41 -2.68 12.17 9.51
N ARG A 42 -2.87 11.64 8.30
CA ARG A 42 -4.03 10.80 7.92
C ARG A 42 -3.69 9.31 7.95
N LEU A 43 -2.41 8.98 7.84
CA LEU A 43 -1.91 7.61 7.77
C LEU A 43 -2.37 6.72 8.94
N PRO A 44 -2.35 7.16 10.23
CA PRO A 44 -2.77 6.31 11.33
C PRO A 44 -4.22 5.83 11.22
N GLY A 45 -5.14 6.71 10.79
CA GLY A 45 -6.53 6.35 10.57
C GLY A 45 -6.71 5.34 9.44
N TYR A 46 -5.99 5.54 8.34
CA TYR A 46 -5.98 4.62 7.21
C TYR A 46 -5.43 3.25 7.59
N LEU A 47 -4.30 3.20 8.30
CA LEU A 47 -3.68 1.95 8.74
C LEU A 47 -4.56 1.16 9.71
N LEU A 48 -5.27 1.84 10.61
CA LEU A 48 -6.20 1.18 11.53
C LEU A 48 -7.38 0.54 10.78
N TRP A 49 -7.92 1.25 9.78
CA TRP A 49 -8.96 0.70 8.91
C TRP A 49 -8.42 -0.48 8.10
N LEU A 50 -7.26 -0.34 7.45
CA LEU A 50 -6.63 -1.39 6.65
C LEU A 50 -6.33 -2.63 7.50
N PHE A 51 -5.85 -2.46 8.73
CA PHE A 51 -5.59 -3.56 9.65
C PHE A 51 -6.88 -4.35 9.98
N ARG A 52 -7.98 -3.65 10.20
CA ARG A 52 -9.28 -4.29 10.38
C ARG A 52 -9.70 -5.07 9.14
N GLU A 53 -9.48 -4.51 7.97
CA GLU A 53 -9.80 -5.15 6.69
C GLU A 53 -8.99 -6.43 6.48
N ILE A 54 -7.69 -6.37 6.78
CA ILE A 54 -6.79 -7.54 6.75
C ILE A 54 -7.32 -8.65 7.68
N ILE A 55 -7.77 -8.33 8.90
CA ILE A 55 -8.30 -9.34 9.82
C ILE A 55 -9.57 -9.98 9.24
N ASN A 56 -10.51 -9.19 8.74
CA ASN A 56 -11.76 -9.68 8.17
C ASN A 56 -11.50 -10.60 6.97
N SER A 57 -10.63 -10.16 6.06
CA SER A 57 -10.26 -10.94 4.87
C SER A 57 -9.48 -12.21 5.22
N ASN A 58 -8.65 -12.20 6.24
CA ASN A 58 -7.99 -13.42 6.74
C ASN A 58 -9.02 -14.49 7.17
N ILE A 59 -10.05 -14.07 7.90
CA ILE A 59 -11.12 -14.97 8.35
C ILE A 59 -11.91 -15.53 7.15
N ALA A 60 -12.24 -14.66 6.20
CA ALA A 60 -12.97 -15.04 4.98
C ALA A 60 -12.15 -16.00 4.11
N THR A 61 -10.88 -15.67 3.86
CA THR A 61 -9.93 -16.50 3.11
C THR A 61 -9.75 -17.88 3.77
N GLY A 62 -9.58 -17.90 5.11
CA GLY A 62 -9.49 -19.14 5.86
C GLY A 62 -10.72 -20.04 5.69
N LYS A 63 -11.93 -19.47 5.68
CA LYS A 63 -13.17 -20.21 5.43
C LYS A 63 -13.21 -20.81 4.02
N ILE A 64 -12.82 -20.05 3.00
CA ILE A 64 -12.78 -20.50 1.60
C ILE A 64 -11.77 -21.64 1.43
N ILE A 65 -10.58 -21.54 2.03
CA ILE A 65 -9.56 -22.59 1.98
C ILE A 65 -10.08 -23.87 2.65
N LEU A 66 -10.67 -23.76 3.84
CA LEU A 66 -11.18 -24.92 4.59
C LEU A 66 -12.38 -25.57 3.90
N SER A 67 -13.21 -24.81 3.21
CA SER A 67 -14.36 -25.33 2.46
C SER A 67 -13.98 -25.87 1.07
N GLY A 68 -12.77 -25.58 0.58
CA GLY A 68 -12.35 -25.93 -0.77
C GLY A 68 -13.13 -25.21 -1.88
N SER A 69 -13.78 -24.07 -1.56
CA SER A 69 -14.66 -23.34 -2.47
C SER A 69 -13.93 -22.19 -3.21
N ALA A 70 -12.62 -22.31 -3.44
CA ALA A 70 -11.88 -21.33 -4.20
C ALA A 70 -12.38 -21.27 -5.65
N ASP A 71 -12.66 -20.07 -6.14
CA ASP A 71 -13.10 -19.78 -7.51
C ASP A 71 -12.33 -18.54 -8.00
N PRO A 72 -11.07 -18.71 -8.43
CA PRO A 72 -10.21 -17.58 -8.74
C PRO A 72 -10.65 -16.86 -10.01
N GLU A 73 -10.60 -15.53 -9.97
CA GLU A 73 -10.87 -14.68 -11.12
C GLU A 73 -9.80 -13.62 -11.31
N MET A 74 -9.70 -13.09 -12.53
CA MET A 74 -8.90 -11.91 -12.85
C MET A 74 -9.80 -10.81 -13.38
N PHE A 75 -9.59 -9.58 -12.92
CA PHE A 75 -10.37 -8.43 -13.35
C PHE A 75 -9.52 -7.15 -13.28
N SER A 76 -9.97 -6.11 -13.99
CA SER A 76 -9.33 -4.80 -13.95
C SER A 76 -10.18 -3.82 -13.17
N VAL A 77 -9.52 -2.95 -12.42
CA VAL A 77 -10.13 -1.80 -11.73
C VAL A 77 -9.36 -0.53 -12.05
N ASP A 78 -10.05 0.59 -12.07
CA ASP A 78 -9.43 1.90 -12.21
C ASP A 78 -8.91 2.36 -10.85
N ALA A 79 -7.77 3.04 -10.84
CA ALA A 79 -7.09 3.57 -9.69
C ALA A 79 -6.95 5.09 -9.85
N HIS A 80 -7.58 5.85 -8.95
CA HIS A 80 -7.74 7.31 -9.08
C HIS A 80 -6.66 8.11 -8.32
N GLN A 81 -5.62 7.43 -7.83
CA GLN A 81 -4.49 8.07 -7.18
C GLN A 81 -3.68 8.87 -8.19
N THR A 82 -3.16 10.02 -7.75
CA THR A 82 -2.43 10.96 -8.60
C THR A 82 -0.93 10.97 -8.34
N THR A 83 -0.51 10.46 -7.17
CA THR A 83 0.91 10.35 -6.83
C THR A 83 1.42 8.92 -6.97
N ALA A 84 2.69 8.75 -7.32
CA ALA A 84 3.32 7.43 -7.36
C ALA A 84 3.24 6.71 -6.00
N ALA A 85 3.34 7.46 -4.89
CA ALA A 85 3.17 6.94 -3.54
C ALA A 85 1.74 6.43 -3.29
N GLY A 86 0.72 7.14 -3.76
CA GLY A 86 -0.68 6.73 -3.67
C GLY A 86 -0.96 5.48 -4.49
N VAL A 87 -0.50 5.43 -5.74
CA VAL A 87 -0.60 4.25 -6.61
C VAL A 87 0.03 3.02 -5.94
N ALA A 88 1.26 3.18 -5.42
CA ALA A 88 1.96 2.11 -4.71
C ALA A 88 1.22 1.68 -3.42
N ASN A 89 0.69 2.65 -2.65
CA ASN A 89 -0.06 2.36 -1.43
C ASN A 89 -1.35 1.60 -1.73
N TYR A 90 -2.08 1.97 -2.78
CA TYR A 90 -3.31 1.28 -3.18
C TYR A 90 -3.02 -0.15 -3.64
N ALA A 91 -2.03 -0.36 -4.51
CA ALA A 91 -1.61 -1.68 -4.96
C ALA A 91 -1.18 -2.59 -3.80
N ASN A 92 -0.40 -2.03 -2.85
CA ASN A 92 0.00 -2.73 -1.64
C ASN A 92 -1.19 -3.06 -0.74
N SER A 93 -2.16 -2.17 -0.61
CA SER A 93 -3.35 -2.39 0.23
C SER A 93 -4.22 -3.51 -0.31
N ILE A 94 -4.42 -3.59 -1.64
CA ILE A 94 -5.08 -4.72 -2.29
C ILE A 94 -4.33 -6.03 -1.99
N THR A 95 -3.02 -6.04 -2.13
CA THR A 95 -2.20 -7.25 -1.95
C THR A 95 -2.06 -7.66 -0.48
N LEU A 96 -2.05 -6.70 0.46
CA LEU A 96 -2.02 -6.98 1.90
C LEU A 96 -3.36 -7.53 2.42
N THR A 97 -4.44 -7.30 1.68
CA THR A 97 -5.75 -7.85 2.02
C THR A 97 -5.84 -9.29 1.48
N PRO A 98 -5.83 -10.32 2.37
CA PRO A 98 -5.82 -11.71 1.95
C PRO A 98 -6.96 -12.08 0.99
N GLY A 99 -6.62 -12.81 -0.05
CA GLY A 99 -7.56 -13.21 -1.09
C GLY A 99 -7.47 -12.38 -2.37
N THR A 100 -6.68 -11.30 -2.38
CA THR A 100 -6.44 -10.48 -3.58
C THR A 100 -4.95 -10.20 -3.79
N VAL A 101 -4.54 -10.03 -5.04
CA VAL A 101 -3.17 -9.67 -5.44
C VAL A 101 -3.22 -8.73 -6.64
N THR A 102 -2.55 -7.61 -6.56
CA THR A 102 -2.29 -6.75 -7.73
C THR A 102 -1.21 -7.40 -8.58
N VAL A 103 -1.56 -7.75 -9.82
CA VAL A 103 -0.68 -8.49 -10.75
C VAL A 103 0.07 -7.53 -11.67
N GLU A 104 -0.61 -6.49 -12.14
CA GLU A 104 -0.07 -5.52 -13.09
C GLU A 104 -0.66 -4.15 -12.83
N ILE A 105 0.15 -3.13 -13.05
CA ILE A 105 -0.22 -1.72 -12.97
C ILE A 105 0.06 -1.11 -14.34
N ASP A 106 -0.98 -0.65 -15.02
CA ASP A 106 -0.87 0.11 -16.26
C ASP A 106 -1.08 1.59 -15.94
N GLU A 107 0.03 2.33 -15.92
CA GLU A 107 0.01 3.77 -15.65
C GLU A 107 -0.43 4.55 -16.89
N SER A 108 -1.63 5.06 -16.88
CA SER A 108 -2.14 5.93 -17.94
C SER A 108 -1.58 7.35 -17.79
N LYS A 109 -1.01 7.90 -18.88
CA LYS A 109 -0.57 9.31 -18.94
C LYS A 109 -1.73 10.30 -19.06
N ALA A 110 -2.94 9.85 -19.33
CA ALA A 110 -4.07 10.71 -19.69
C ALA A 110 -5.37 10.38 -18.91
N GLY A 111 -5.30 9.55 -17.87
CA GLY A 111 -6.47 9.12 -17.09
C GLY A 111 -6.06 8.29 -15.88
N PRO A 112 -7.03 7.70 -15.17
CA PRO A 112 -6.73 6.85 -14.03
C PRO A 112 -5.83 5.68 -14.45
N SER A 113 -4.94 5.28 -13.55
CA SER A 113 -4.16 4.05 -13.73
C SER A 113 -5.10 2.85 -13.69
N ARG A 114 -4.74 1.78 -14.37
CA ARG A 114 -5.53 0.55 -14.38
C ARG A 114 -4.77 -0.57 -13.72
N PHE A 115 -5.40 -1.21 -12.74
CA PHE A 115 -4.82 -2.35 -12.04
C PHE A 115 -5.46 -3.65 -12.52
N LEU A 116 -4.64 -4.63 -12.86
CA LEU A 116 -5.07 -6.00 -13.05
C LEU A 116 -4.94 -6.72 -11.71
N VAL A 117 -6.05 -7.21 -11.19
CA VAL A 117 -6.13 -7.85 -9.88
C VAL A 117 -6.57 -9.30 -10.03
N HIS A 118 -5.88 -10.19 -9.33
CA HIS A 118 -6.30 -11.57 -9.13
C HIS A 118 -7.00 -11.70 -7.79
N ALA A 119 -8.20 -12.27 -7.77
CA ALA A 119 -8.93 -12.62 -6.55
C ALA A 119 -9.09 -14.15 -6.44
N LEU A 120 -8.93 -14.67 -5.23
CA LEU A 120 -9.11 -16.08 -4.90
C LEU A 120 -10.58 -16.52 -5.01
N HIS A 121 -11.51 -15.58 -4.90
CA HIS A 121 -12.95 -15.81 -4.97
C HIS A 121 -13.66 -14.51 -5.35
N PRO A 122 -14.79 -14.53 -6.11
CA PRO A 122 -15.52 -13.34 -6.56
C PRO A 122 -15.88 -12.36 -5.43
N GLN A 123 -16.19 -12.86 -4.25
CA GLN A 123 -16.47 -12.04 -3.07
C GLN A 123 -15.37 -11.00 -2.80
N PHE A 124 -14.09 -11.37 -2.92
CA PHE A 124 -12.97 -10.42 -2.72
C PHE A 124 -12.82 -9.47 -3.91
N GLY A 125 -13.16 -9.94 -5.13
CA GLY A 125 -13.23 -9.11 -6.31
C GLY A 125 -14.28 -8.01 -6.19
N ASP A 126 -15.45 -8.34 -5.66
CA ASP A 126 -16.55 -7.40 -5.43
C ASP A 126 -16.17 -6.32 -4.41
N ASP A 127 -15.46 -6.69 -3.35
CA ASP A 127 -14.95 -5.74 -2.36
C ASP A 127 -14.01 -4.70 -2.99
N VAL A 128 -13.07 -5.13 -3.85
CA VAL A 128 -12.18 -4.22 -4.57
C VAL A 128 -12.95 -3.37 -5.59
N ARG A 129 -13.87 -3.97 -6.35
CA ARG A 129 -14.72 -3.26 -7.34
C ARG A 129 -15.66 -2.24 -6.70
N SER A 130 -15.99 -2.39 -5.41
CA SER A 130 -16.81 -1.41 -4.67
C SER A 130 -16.18 -0.02 -4.61
N GLY A 131 -14.85 0.08 -4.81
CA GLY A 131 -14.07 1.30 -4.79
C GLY A 131 -13.91 1.92 -3.39
N ASP A 132 -14.30 1.24 -2.30
CA ASP A 132 -14.14 1.81 -0.96
C ASP A 132 -12.66 2.01 -0.59
N MET A 133 -11.82 1.04 -0.93
CA MET A 133 -10.38 1.12 -0.72
C MET A 133 -9.73 2.22 -1.57
N ASP A 134 -10.14 2.36 -2.83
CA ASP A 134 -9.69 3.41 -3.74
C ASP A 134 -10.03 4.80 -3.17
N ARG A 135 -11.30 5.05 -2.80
CA ARG A 135 -11.73 6.31 -2.17
C ARG A 135 -10.96 6.64 -0.90
N ARG A 136 -10.68 5.66 -0.04
CA ARG A 136 -9.92 5.86 1.20
C ARG A 136 -8.47 6.21 0.91
N ASN A 137 -7.90 5.63 -0.13
CA ASN A 137 -6.54 5.92 -0.55
C ASN A 137 -6.44 7.33 -1.17
N CYS A 138 -7.40 7.74 -2.00
CA CYS A 138 -7.51 9.13 -2.48
C CYS A 138 -7.69 10.13 -1.33
N ALA A 139 -8.53 9.81 -0.36
CA ALA A 139 -8.70 10.64 0.84
C ALA A 139 -7.41 10.74 1.68
N LEU A 140 -6.56 9.72 1.69
CA LEU A 140 -5.25 9.75 2.32
C LEU A 140 -4.33 10.76 1.61
N GLU A 141 -4.31 10.80 0.29
CA GLU A 141 -3.55 11.77 -0.50
C GLU A 141 -4.03 13.22 -0.30
N GLY A 142 -5.25 13.41 0.15
CA GLY A 142 -5.82 14.73 0.40
C GLY A 142 -6.59 15.29 -0.78
N GLU A 143 -6.83 14.48 -1.80
CA GLU A 143 -7.68 14.83 -2.91
C GLU A 143 -9.17 14.60 -2.58
N ALA A 144 -10.00 15.46 -3.16
CA ALA A 144 -11.45 15.27 -3.09
C ALA A 144 -11.79 13.98 -3.84
N THR A 145 -12.48 13.07 -3.18
CA THR A 145 -13.02 11.84 -3.77
C THR A 145 -13.76 12.14 -5.07
N PRO A 146 -13.52 11.43 -6.15
CA PRO A 146 -14.28 11.55 -7.39
C PRO A 146 -15.77 11.25 -7.20
#